data_2c06d2a78b57bae31f017562f3fbd9d7
#
_entry.id   2c06d2a78b57bae31f017562f3fbd9d7
#
_cell.length_a   1.000
_cell.length_b   1.000
_cell.length_c   1.000
_cell.angle_alpha   90.00
_cell.angle_beta   90.00
_cell.angle_gamma   90.00
#
_symmetry.space_group_name_H-M   'P 1'
#
loop_
_entity.id
_entity.type
_entity.pdbx_description
1 polymer ?
#
loop_
_entity_poly.entity_id
_entity_poly.type
_entity_poly.pdbx_seq_one_letter_code
_entity_poly.pdbx_strand_id
1 'polypeptide(L)'
;YPHILVHNNDKSVILDKIEKEEWARLIFENTKKRLAVYVERHKTNPNWILDRYLMNRVPGKRYTHFVSDRGGTKLVEYKGDAPVPTIRVSSHKRTPITPEGKPYVAPKIEDVIPQDTSMTMNLLNPSTKQFERVDPQQYVSKINREINELAYEAAVLYWLTGDESYARFAADILDQWVNAAVWQYPIEGPGRVGYLDIQTLGDEKSKPLILAYDFLYPYLQEKGYSLKNYDTVFERVAWTLSFRGFATNNWFAAESSTLVAAALSLSDKAKRDYYLGFYLKNDTVSNGCGQLSLPSAAKIWFTPDGHWKEPGGYHN
;
A
#
# COMPACT_ATOMS: atom_id res chain seq x y z
N TYR A 1 2.40 -2.94 -21.90
CA TYR A 1 1.85 -3.03 -20.55
C TYR A 1 0.76 -4.08 -20.48
N PRO A 2 0.63 -4.80 -19.39
CA PRO A 2 1.51 -4.77 -18.21
C PRO A 2 2.91 -5.36 -18.50
N HIS A 3 3.89 -5.18 -17.56
CA HIS A 3 5.25 -5.70 -17.74
C HIS A 3 5.97 -6.04 -16.40
N ILE A 4 5.34 -5.82 -15.24
CA ILE A 4 5.96 -6.10 -13.93
C ILE A 4 5.76 -7.56 -13.53
N LEU A 5 4.53 -8.03 -13.46
CA LEU A 5 4.20 -9.40 -13.04
C LEU A 5 3.89 -10.31 -14.23
N VAL A 6 3.32 -9.77 -15.28
CA VAL A 6 2.93 -10.47 -16.49
C VAL A 6 3.16 -9.56 -17.69
N HIS A 7 3.24 -10.14 -18.88
CA HIS A 7 3.28 -9.42 -20.14
C HIS A 7 1.94 -9.54 -20.88
N ASN A 8 1.68 -8.63 -21.79
CA ASN A 8 0.44 -8.66 -22.55
C ASN A 8 0.22 -9.98 -23.33
N ASN A 9 1.32 -10.65 -23.73
CA ASN A 9 1.26 -11.95 -24.40
C ASN A 9 0.78 -13.08 -23.46
N ASP A 10 0.88 -12.92 -22.17
CA ASP A 10 0.44 -13.94 -21.19
C ASP A 10 -1.09 -13.97 -21.04
N LYS A 11 -1.77 -12.91 -21.49
CA LYS A 11 -3.22 -12.78 -21.39
C LYS A 11 -3.98 -13.98 -21.95
N SER A 12 -3.62 -14.40 -23.14
CA SER A 12 -4.29 -15.54 -23.80
C SER A 12 -4.09 -16.84 -23.01
N VAL A 13 -2.91 -17.07 -22.46
CA VAL A 13 -2.59 -18.25 -21.65
C VAL A 13 -3.41 -18.24 -20.35
N ILE A 14 -3.56 -17.07 -19.71
CA ILE A 14 -4.34 -16.93 -18.48
C ILE A 14 -5.82 -17.14 -18.77
N LEU A 15 -6.35 -16.59 -19.86
CA LEU A 15 -7.75 -16.80 -20.26
C LEU A 15 -8.04 -18.27 -20.59
N ASP A 16 -7.12 -18.96 -21.25
CA ASP A 16 -7.22 -20.39 -21.53
C ASP A 16 -7.28 -21.23 -20.23
N LYS A 17 -6.45 -20.86 -19.22
CA LYS A 17 -6.53 -21.49 -17.89
C LYS A 17 -7.86 -21.22 -17.19
N ILE A 18 -8.37 -19.99 -17.27
CA ILE A 18 -9.69 -19.64 -16.68
C ILE A 18 -10.79 -20.47 -17.32
N GLU A 19 -10.70 -20.74 -18.62
CA GLU A 19 -11.69 -21.56 -19.33
C GLU A 19 -11.58 -23.06 -18.96
N LYS A 20 -10.37 -23.58 -18.87
CA LYS A 20 -10.12 -25.05 -18.75
C LYS A 20 -9.99 -25.53 -17.31
N GLU A 21 -9.46 -24.68 -16.41
CA GLU A 21 -9.12 -25.08 -15.05
C GLU A 21 -10.17 -24.55 -14.04
N GLU A 22 -10.80 -25.45 -13.31
CA GLU A 22 -11.85 -25.10 -12.34
C GLU A 22 -11.37 -24.09 -11.28
N TRP A 23 -10.18 -24.32 -10.72
CA TRP A 23 -9.63 -23.41 -9.70
C TRP A 23 -9.40 -21.99 -10.24
N ALA A 24 -8.93 -21.85 -11.48
CA ALA A 24 -8.70 -20.56 -12.10
C ALA A 24 -10.03 -19.84 -12.37
N ARG A 25 -11.01 -20.55 -12.87
CA ARG A 25 -12.38 -20.06 -13.08
C ARG A 25 -13.02 -19.60 -11.77
N LEU A 26 -12.90 -20.39 -10.70
CA LEU A 26 -13.45 -20.04 -9.39
C LEU A 26 -12.81 -18.76 -8.84
N ILE A 27 -11.51 -18.59 -8.94
CA ILE A 27 -10.82 -17.35 -8.53
C ILE A 27 -11.34 -16.15 -9.34
N PHE A 28 -11.40 -16.28 -10.66
CA PHE A 28 -11.87 -15.23 -11.55
C PHE A 28 -13.32 -14.81 -11.24
N GLU A 29 -14.25 -15.76 -11.14
CA GLU A 29 -15.65 -15.47 -10.87
C GLU A 29 -15.88 -14.91 -9.46
N ASN A 30 -15.17 -15.42 -8.45
CA ASN A 30 -15.25 -14.90 -7.09
C ASN A 30 -14.72 -13.45 -7.02
N THR A 31 -13.65 -13.14 -7.74
CA THR A 31 -13.11 -11.77 -7.82
C THR A 31 -14.11 -10.83 -8.50
N LYS A 32 -14.71 -11.26 -9.63
CA LYS A 32 -15.77 -10.49 -10.30
C LYS A 32 -16.97 -10.24 -9.37
N LYS A 33 -17.43 -11.27 -8.71
CA LYS A 33 -18.57 -11.18 -7.77
C LYS A 33 -18.29 -10.22 -6.62
N ARG A 34 -17.09 -10.27 -6.04
CA ARG A 34 -16.69 -9.36 -4.96
C ARG A 34 -16.63 -7.92 -5.44
N LEU A 35 -16.06 -7.66 -6.59
CA LEU A 35 -15.91 -6.32 -7.16
C LEU A 35 -17.22 -5.72 -7.67
N ALA A 36 -18.14 -6.55 -8.14
CA ALA A 36 -19.38 -6.10 -8.78
C ALA A 36 -20.15 -5.06 -7.94
N VAL A 37 -20.24 -5.27 -6.63
CA VAL A 37 -20.96 -4.36 -5.72
C VAL A 37 -20.35 -2.96 -5.73
N TYR A 38 -19.03 -2.87 -5.74
CA TYR A 38 -18.30 -1.60 -5.70
C TYR A 38 -18.27 -0.92 -7.06
N VAL A 39 -17.99 -1.68 -8.11
CA VAL A 39 -17.91 -1.17 -9.49
C VAL A 39 -19.26 -0.66 -9.97
N GLU A 40 -20.35 -1.39 -9.73
CA GLU A 40 -21.70 -0.95 -10.11
C GLU A 40 -22.11 0.33 -9.35
N ARG A 41 -21.78 0.39 -8.07
CA ARG A 41 -22.02 1.61 -7.28
C ARG A 41 -21.20 2.78 -7.80
N HIS A 42 -19.96 2.53 -8.18
CA HIS A 42 -19.05 3.55 -8.70
C HIS A 42 -19.53 4.17 -10.00
N LYS A 43 -20.22 3.43 -10.86
CA LYS A 43 -20.81 3.95 -12.11
C LYS A 43 -21.77 5.12 -11.85
N THR A 44 -22.52 5.07 -10.76
CA THR A 44 -23.54 6.08 -10.40
C THR A 44 -23.12 7.02 -9.29
N ASN A 45 -22.23 6.59 -8.41
CA ASN A 45 -21.74 7.38 -7.27
C ASN A 45 -20.25 7.08 -7.00
N PRO A 46 -19.35 7.65 -7.81
CA PRO A 46 -17.90 7.44 -7.63
C PRO A 46 -17.39 7.94 -6.28
N ASN A 47 -17.97 8.99 -5.73
CA ASN A 47 -17.54 9.54 -4.46
C ASN A 47 -17.77 8.59 -3.27
N TRP A 48 -18.67 7.63 -3.39
CA TRP A 48 -18.95 6.70 -2.30
C TRP A 48 -17.69 5.96 -1.80
N ILE A 49 -16.87 5.44 -2.71
CA ILE A 49 -15.61 4.75 -2.35
C ILE A 49 -14.47 5.75 -2.09
N LEU A 50 -14.42 6.82 -2.90
CA LEU A 50 -13.36 7.82 -2.81
C LEU A 50 -13.41 8.59 -1.50
N ASP A 51 -14.58 8.96 -1.00
CA ASP A 51 -14.73 9.64 0.29
C ASP A 51 -14.28 8.74 1.45
N ARG A 52 -14.51 7.44 1.37
CA ARG A 52 -14.03 6.47 2.36
C ARG A 52 -12.53 6.28 2.31
N TYR A 53 -11.97 6.33 1.13
CA TYR A 53 -10.52 6.24 0.93
C TYR A 53 -9.79 7.45 1.51
N LEU A 54 -10.44 8.59 1.53
CA LEU A 54 -9.87 9.85 1.99
C LEU A 54 -10.06 10.15 3.48
N MET A 55 -10.47 9.18 4.28
CA MET A 55 -10.69 9.37 5.72
C MET A 55 -9.45 9.82 6.51
N ASN A 56 -8.24 9.69 5.94
CA ASN A 56 -6.98 10.13 6.55
C ASN A 56 -6.78 11.64 6.51
N ARG A 57 -7.84 12.42 6.33
CA ARG A 57 -7.75 13.87 6.19
C ARG A 57 -8.29 14.57 7.42
N VAL A 58 -7.57 15.60 7.85
CA VAL A 58 -8.05 16.52 8.89
C VAL A 58 -8.24 17.89 8.25
N PRO A 59 -9.49 18.35 8.06
CA PRO A 59 -9.78 19.62 7.40
C PRO A 59 -9.03 20.79 8.05
N GLY A 60 -8.48 21.67 7.22
CA GLY A 60 -7.77 22.88 7.66
C GLY A 60 -6.38 22.66 8.26
N LYS A 61 -5.85 21.44 8.25
CA LYS A 61 -4.52 21.15 8.80
C LYS A 61 -3.58 20.56 7.76
N ARG A 62 -2.34 21.02 7.74
CA ARG A 62 -1.28 20.62 6.81
C ARG A 62 -0.19 19.84 7.51
N TYR A 63 -0.57 18.76 8.16
CA TYR A 63 0.35 17.93 8.90
C TYR A 63 -0.02 16.46 8.77
N THR A 64 0.92 15.61 9.13
CA THR A 64 0.67 14.18 9.23
C THR A 64 0.64 13.76 10.67
N HIS A 65 -0.38 13.01 11.02
CA HIS A 65 -0.45 12.28 12.27
C HIS A 65 0.27 10.96 12.15
N PHE A 66 1.14 10.68 13.11
CA PHE A 66 1.63 9.33 13.34
C PHE A 66 0.89 8.76 14.53
N VAL A 67 0.14 7.71 14.32
CA VAL A 67 -0.42 6.92 15.42
C VAL A 67 0.55 5.79 15.71
N SER A 68 1.25 5.87 16.83
CA SER A 68 2.16 4.82 17.28
C SER A 68 1.39 3.77 18.08
N ASP A 69 1.67 2.51 17.84
CA ASP A 69 1.24 1.38 18.67
C ASP A 69 1.81 1.40 20.10
N ARG A 70 2.84 2.19 20.33
CA ARG A 70 3.51 2.39 21.63
C ARG A 70 2.98 3.57 22.44
N GLY A 71 1.78 4.04 22.12
CA GLY A 71 1.06 4.96 22.99
C GLY A 71 1.28 6.44 22.74
N GLY A 72 1.58 6.85 21.52
CA GLY A 72 1.67 8.26 21.22
C GLY A 72 1.22 8.62 19.81
N THR A 73 0.45 9.69 19.69
CA THR A 73 0.25 10.36 18.42
C THR A 73 1.37 11.37 18.22
N LYS A 74 2.21 11.16 17.24
CA LYS A 74 3.23 12.14 16.87
C LYS A 74 2.73 12.94 15.69
N LEU A 75 2.63 14.24 15.89
CA LEU A 75 2.30 15.19 14.84
C LEU A 75 3.57 15.56 14.09
N VAL A 76 3.52 15.47 12.77
CA VAL A 76 4.61 15.91 11.90
C VAL A 76 4.04 16.87 10.88
N GLU A 77 4.56 18.09 10.90
CA GLU A 77 4.20 19.10 9.94
C GLU A 77 4.87 18.83 8.59
N TYR A 78 4.09 18.94 7.50
CA TYR A 78 4.61 18.80 6.16
C TYR A 78 4.98 20.14 5.56
N LYS A 79 6.09 20.13 4.82
CA LYS A 79 6.43 21.22 3.91
C LYS A 79 5.54 21.11 2.67
N GLY A 80 4.77 22.15 2.39
CA GLY A 80 3.96 22.26 1.18
C GLY A 80 2.47 22.54 1.44
N ASP A 81 1.79 22.89 0.37
CA ASP A 81 0.38 23.28 0.37
C ASP A 81 -0.49 22.12 -0.09
N ALA A 82 -0.67 21.12 0.76
CA ALA A 82 -1.65 20.08 0.48
C ALA A 82 -3.05 20.71 0.42
N PRO A 83 -3.83 20.46 -0.63
CA PRO A 83 -5.21 20.95 -0.73
C PRO A 83 -6.09 20.40 0.41
N VAL A 84 -5.68 19.27 0.97
CA VAL A 84 -6.28 18.64 2.13
C VAL A 84 -5.17 18.09 3.02
N PRO A 85 -5.32 18.14 4.34
CA PRO A 85 -4.38 17.54 5.27
C PRO A 85 -4.36 16.02 5.11
N THR A 86 -3.18 15.45 5.26
CA THR A 86 -2.99 14.00 5.21
C THR A 86 -2.58 13.46 6.57
N ILE A 87 -2.99 12.25 6.88
CA ILE A 87 -2.70 11.57 8.15
C ILE A 87 -1.99 10.27 7.84
N ARG A 88 -0.86 10.04 8.53
CA ARG A 88 -0.20 8.74 8.55
C ARG A 88 -0.69 7.93 9.72
N VAL A 89 -1.12 6.72 9.46
CA VAL A 89 -1.68 5.83 10.48
C VAL A 89 -0.80 4.60 10.61
N SER A 90 -0.43 4.27 11.84
CA SER A 90 0.28 3.03 12.13
C SER A 90 -0.56 1.82 11.78
N SER A 91 0.07 0.84 11.14
CA SER A 91 -0.54 -0.44 10.84
C SER A 91 -0.54 -1.42 12.01
N HIS A 92 0.06 -1.07 13.12
CA HIS A 92 0.20 -1.99 14.24
C HIS A 92 -1.16 -2.36 14.82
N LYS A 93 -1.40 -3.65 14.84
CA LYS A 93 -2.65 -4.24 15.28
C LYS A 93 -2.64 -4.37 16.79
N ARG A 94 -3.41 -3.55 17.48
CA ARG A 94 -3.95 -4.01 18.76
C ARG A 94 -5.21 -4.82 18.44
N THR A 95 -5.36 -6.00 19.00
CA THR A 95 -6.62 -6.74 18.89
C THR A 95 -7.62 -6.01 19.79
N PRO A 96 -8.62 -5.34 19.24
CA PRO A 96 -9.57 -4.60 20.05
C PRO A 96 -10.50 -5.58 20.76
N ILE A 97 -10.76 -5.28 22.03
CA ILE A 97 -11.76 -5.98 22.83
C ILE A 97 -12.76 -4.93 23.29
N THR A 98 -14.04 -5.20 23.14
CA THR A 98 -15.09 -4.31 23.65
C THR A 98 -15.08 -4.24 25.16
N PRO A 99 -15.71 -3.21 25.81
CA PRO A 99 -15.85 -3.16 27.26
C PRO A 99 -16.47 -4.44 27.86
N GLU A 100 -17.31 -5.14 27.08
CA GLU A 100 -17.95 -6.40 27.49
C GLU A 100 -17.02 -7.63 27.30
N GLY A 101 -15.75 -7.42 26.93
CA GLY A 101 -14.77 -8.49 26.74
C GLY A 101 -14.93 -9.30 25.46
N LYS A 102 -15.73 -8.82 24.49
CA LYS A 102 -15.91 -9.47 23.20
C LYS A 102 -14.87 -8.99 22.20
N PRO A 103 -14.44 -9.84 21.24
CA PRO A 103 -13.61 -9.37 20.14
C PRO A 103 -14.28 -8.22 19.39
N TYR A 104 -13.54 -7.15 19.17
CA TYR A 104 -14.02 -6.07 18.33
C TYR A 104 -14.02 -6.50 16.88
N VAL A 105 -15.15 -6.30 16.20
CA VAL A 105 -15.25 -6.53 14.76
C VAL A 105 -14.89 -5.21 14.07
N ALA A 106 -13.79 -5.23 13.31
CA ALA A 106 -13.40 -4.07 12.52
C ALA A 106 -14.53 -3.69 11.54
N PRO A 107 -14.83 -2.40 11.37
CA PRO A 107 -15.84 -1.97 10.41
C PRO A 107 -15.44 -2.42 9.00
N LYS A 108 -16.43 -2.77 8.20
CA LYS A 108 -16.29 -2.96 6.76
C LYS A 108 -16.30 -1.62 6.06
N ILE A 109 -15.94 -1.59 4.78
CA ILE A 109 -15.98 -0.37 3.97
C ILE A 109 -17.38 0.28 4.01
N GLU A 110 -18.42 -0.55 4.01
CA GLU A 110 -19.83 -0.11 4.03
C GLU A 110 -20.22 0.56 5.34
N ASP A 111 -19.64 0.11 6.46
CA ASP A 111 -20.00 0.57 7.81
C ASP A 111 -19.35 1.92 8.17
N VAL A 112 -18.39 2.37 7.34
CA VAL A 112 -17.63 3.57 7.64
C VAL A 112 -18.38 4.82 7.20
N ILE A 113 -18.49 5.79 8.10
CA ILE A 113 -19.01 7.12 7.79
C ILE A 113 -17.83 7.99 7.34
N PRO A 114 -17.82 8.47 6.08
CA PRO A 114 -16.74 9.29 5.58
C PRO A 114 -16.54 10.54 6.43
N GLN A 115 -15.28 10.86 6.73
CA GLN A 115 -14.87 12.07 7.46
C GLN A 115 -15.43 12.19 8.89
N ASP A 116 -16.05 11.13 9.43
CA ASP A 116 -16.48 11.13 10.81
C ASP A 116 -15.27 10.92 11.74
N THR A 117 -14.83 12.02 12.35
CA THR A 117 -13.75 12.02 13.33
C THR A 117 -14.23 11.64 14.74
N SER A 118 -15.56 11.49 14.94
CA SER A 118 -16.15 11.13 16.22
C SER A 118 -16.15 9.62 16.50
N MET A 119 -15.90 8.80 15.48
CA MET A 119 -15.75 7.36 15.65
C MET A 119 -14.60 7.05 16.59
N THR A 120 -14.92 6.73 17.82
CA THR A 120 -13.95 6.36 18.85
C THR A 120 -14.11 4.90 19.21
N MET A 121 -13.01 4.24 19.45
CA MET A 121 -12.97 2.85 19.89
C MET A 121 -12.32 2.75 21.24
N ASN A 122 -12.85 1.86 22.07
CA ASN A 122 -12.16 1.47 23.28
C ASN A 122 -11.34 0.21 22.99
N LEU A 123 -10.03 0.29 23.17
CA LEU A 123 -9.11 -0.83 23.07
C LEU A 123 -8.58 -1.21 24.44
N LEU A 124 -8.55 -2.51 24.73
CA LEU A 124 -7.88 -2.99 25.93
C LEU A 124 -6.36 -2.83 25.76
N ASN A 125 -5.74 -2.01 26.60
CA ASN A 125 -4.30 -1.92 26.68
C ASN A 125 -3.78 -3.21 27.36
N PRO A 126 -2.98 -4.03 26.69
CA PRO A 126 -2.52 -5.28 27.26
C PRO A 126 -1.57 -5.11 28.46
N SER A 127 -0.91 -3.97 28.56
CA SER A 127 0.01 -3.65 29.66
C SER A 127 -0.71 -3.13 30.90
N THR A 128 -1.66 -2.21 30.73
CA THR A 128 -2.38 -1.60 31.86
C THR A 128 -3.67 -2.34 32.22
N LYS A 129 -4.13 -3.24 31.34
CA LYS A 129 -5.43 -3.93 31.45
C LYS A 129 -6.64 -2.97 31.53
N GLN A 130 -6.45 -1.74 31.11
CA GLN A 130 -7.51 -0.72 31.05
C GLN A 130 -7.94 -0.47 29.60
N PHE A 131 -9.20 -0.10 29.42
CA PHE A 131 -9.70 0.34 28.13
C PHE A 131 -9.25 1.78 27.86
N GLU A 132 -8.55 1.94 26.77
CA GLU A 132 -8.13 3.25 26.27
C GLU A 132 -8.99 3.64 25.08
N ARG A 133 -9.42 4.89 25.07
CA ARG A 133 -10.09 5.46 23.90
C ARG A 133 -9.09 5.65 22.78
N VAL A 134 -9.33 5.00 21.67
CA VAL A 134 -8.43 5.02 20.52
C VAL A 134 -9.13 5.70 19.35
N ASP A 135 -8.39 6.55 18.66
CA ASP A 135 -8.83 7.13 17.40
C ASP A 135 -9.10 6.02 16.37
N PRO A 136 -10.25 6.01 15.69
CA PRO A 136 -10.58 5.03 14.66
C PRO A 136 -9.60 5.01 13.48
N GLN A 137 -8.76 6.01 13.36
CA GLN A 137 -7.70 6.08 12.34
C GLN A 137 -6.83 4.82 12.26
N GLN A 138 -6.73 4.02 13.33
CA GLN A 138 -6.08 2.72 13.28
C GLN A 138 -6.74 1.73 12.31
N TYR A 139 -8.04 1.89 12.07
CA TYR A 139 -8.81 1.06 11.15
C TYR A 139 -8.88 1.64 9.74
N VAL A 140 -8.70 2.93 9.61
CA VAL A 140 -8.59 3.60 8.31
C VAL A 140 -7.49 2.97 7.46
N SER A 141 -6.35 2.65 8.06
CA SER A 141 -5.27 1.93 7.38
C SER A 141 -5.72 0.57 6.82
N LYS A 142 -6.57 -0.16 7.56
CA LYS A 142 -7.12 -1.44 7.09
C LYS A 142 -8.11 -1.23 5.94
N ILE A 143 -9.01 -0.25 6.08
CA ILE A 143 -9.97 0.10 5.03
C ILE A 143 -9.25 0.56 3.77
N ASN A 144 -8.26 1.44 3.89
CA ASN A 144 -7.47 1.88 2.76
C ASN A 144 -6.73 0.73 2.07
N ARG A 145 -6.18 -0.20 2.84
CA ARG A 145 -5.55 -1.40 2.26
C ARG A 145 -6.56 -2.24 1.47
N GLU A 146 -7.74 -2.45 2.01
CA GLU A 146 -8.81 -3.18 1.32
C GLU A 146 -9.20 -2.49 0.01
N ILE A 147 -9.34 -1.16 0.02
CA ILE A 147 -9.64 -0.37 -1.18
C ILE A 147 -8.48 -0.46 -2.20
N ASN A 148 -7.23 -0.45 -1.76
CA ASN A 148 -6.07 -0.64 -2.63
C ASN A 148 -6.09 -2.01 -3.33
N GLU A 149 -6.44 -3.06 -2.58
CA GLU A 149 -6.58 -4.42 -3.11
C GLU A 149 -7.72 -4.51 -4.14
N LEU A 150 -8.88 -3.88 -3.85
CA LEU A 150 -9.98 -3.81 -4.81
C LEU A 150 -9.59 -3.09 -6.10
N ALA A 151 -8.84 -2.00 -6.02
CA ALA A 151 -8.35 -1.27 -7.19
C ALA A 151 -7.39 -2.13 -8.03
N TYR A 152 -6.47 -2.85 -7.39
CA TYR A 152 -5.56 -3.76 -8.09
C TYR A 152 -6.33 -4.89 -8.80
N GLU A 153 -7.25 -5.53 -8.12
CA GLU A 153 -8.06 -6.59 -8.71
C GLU A 153 -8.92 -6.10 -9.88
N ALA A 154 -9.49 -4.90 -9.76
CA ALA A 154 -10.23 -4.29 -10.84
C ALA A 154 -9.32 -3.98 -12.05
N ALA A 155 -8.09 -3.51 -11.81
CA ALA A 155 -7.12 -3.29 -12.89
C ALA A 155 -6.76 -4.60 -13.62
N VAL A 156 -6.60 -5.70 -12.89
CA VAL A 156 -6.38 -7.04 -13.48
C VAL A 156 -7.62 -7.50 -14.28
N LEU A 157 -8.83 -7.32 -13.73
CA LEU A 157 -10.06 -7.68 -14.45
C LEU A 157 -10.25 -6.83 -15.71
N TYR A 158 -9.94 -5.53 -15.67
CA TYR A 158 -9.91 -4.70 -16.87
C TYR A 158 -8.99 -5.28 -17.94
N TRP A 159 -7.76 -5.60 -17.57
CA TRP A 159 -6.81 -6.18 -18.49
C TRP A 159 -7.30 -7.51 -19.09
N LEU A 160 -7.90 -8.38 -18.29
CA LEU A 160 -8.43 -9.67 -18.75
C LEU A 160 -9.67 -9.53 -19.63
N THR A 161 -10.60 -8.65 -19.27
CA THR A 161 -11.93 -8.59 -19.89
C THR A 161 -12.10 -7.47 -20.92
N GLY A 162 -11.32 -6.39 -20.81
CA GLY A 162 -11.52 -5.16 -21.57
C GLY A 162 -12.67 -4.27 -21.09
N ASP A 163 -13.34 -4.62 -19.97
CA ASP A 163 -14.45 -3.82 -19.44
C ASP A 163 -13.92 -2.55 -18.75
N GLU A 164 -14.14 -1.41 -19.38
CA GLU A 164 -13.69 -0.09 -18.88
C GLU A 164 -14.31 0.31 -17.54
N SER A 165 -15.38 -0.32 -17.09
CA SER A 165 -15.94 -0.02 -15.77
C SER A 165 -14.97 -0.39 -14.64
N TYR A 166 -14.24 -1.48 -14.81
CA TYR A 166 -13.16 -1.87 -13.90
C TYR A 166 -11.98 -0.89 -13.98
N ALA A 167 -11.61 -0.48 -15.20
CA ALA A 167 -10.52 0.48 -15.38
C ALA A 167 -10.82 1.81 -14.70
N ARG A 168 -12.02 2.36 -14.91
CA ARG A 168 -12.44 3.61 -14.30
C ARG A 168 -12.43 3.54 -12.79
N PHE A 169 -13.02 2.48 -12.21
CA PHE A 169 -13.01 2.27 -10.76
C PHE A 169 -11.60 2.26 -10.18
N ALA A 170 -10.70 1.49 -10.79
CA ALA A 170 -9.33 1.36 -10.33
C ALA A 170 -8.53 2.67 -10.55
N ALA A 171 -8.71 3.34 -11.70
CA ALA A 171 -8.02 4.57 -12.04
C ALA A 171 -8.41 5.73 -11.10
N ASP A 172 -9.68 5.87 -10.77
CA ASP A 172 -10.15 6.94 -9.87
C ASP A 172 -9.57 6.75 -8.45
N ILE A 173 -9.48 5.53 -7.95
CA ILE A 173 -8.84 5.23 -6.67
C ILE A 173 -7.33 5.52 -6.73
N LEU A 174 -6.66 5.04 -7.77
CA LEU A 174 -5.23 5.22 -7.96
C LEU A 174 -4.87 6.71 -8.08
N ASP A 175 -5.61 7.46 -8.89
CA ASP A 175 -5.39 8.89 -9.08
C ASP A 175 -5.62 9.68 -7.79
N GLN A 176 -6.66 9.35 -7.06
CA GLN A 176 -6.94 9.93 -5.75
C GLN A 176 -5.80 9.70 -4.76
N TRP A 177 -5.24 8.48 -4.74
CA TRP A 177 -4.10 8.16 -3.89
C TRP A 177 -2.86 8.95 -4.29
N VAL A 178 -2.52 8.97 -5.57
CA VAL A 178 -1.34 9.69 -6.09
C VAL A 178 -1.44 11.18 -5.77
N ASN A 179 -2.60 11.79 -6.02
CA ASN A 179 -2.83 13.22 -5.79
C ASN A 179 -2.83 13.60 -4.30
N ALA A 180 -3.10 12.64 -3.40
CA ALA A 180 -2.90 12.83 -1.97
C ALA A 180 -1.44 12.59 -1.55
N ALA A 181 -0.83 11.51 -2.03
CA ALA A 181 0.52 11.11 -1.67
C ALA A 181 1.59 12.11 -2.13
N VAL A 182 1.41 12.75 -3.28
CA VAL A 182 2.39 13.71 -3.82
C VAL A 182 2.67 14.89 -2.87
N TRP A 183 1.74 15.22 -2.00
CA TRP A 183 1.89 16.28 -1.01
C TRP A 183 2.65 15.84 0.24
N GLN A 184 2.86 14.56 0.42
CA GLN A 184 3.71 14.03 1.47
C GLN A 184 5.17 13.99 1.00
N TYR A 185 6.07 14.19 1.94
CA TYR A 185 7.50 14.11 1.67
C TYR A 185 8.12 13.03 2.54
N PRO A 186 9.13 12.31 2.03
CA PRO A 186 9.96 11.47 2.86
C PRO A 186 10.55 12.29 4.01
N ILE A 187 10.47 11.77 5.22
CA ILE A 187 11.01 12.46 6.39
C ILE A 187 12.53 12.37 6.36
N GLU A 188 13.21 13.51 6.47
CA GLU A 188 14.67 13.56 6.61
C GLU A 188 15.11 13.15 8.01
N GLY A 189 16.31 12.61 8.14
CA GLY A 189 16.91 12.24 9.41
C GLY A 189 16.98 10.73 9.67
N PRO A 190 17.60 10.32 10.78
CA PRO A 190 17.77 8.93 11.12
C PRO A 190 16.42 8.27 11.49
N GLY A 191 16.32 6.98 11.22
CA GLY A 191 15.17 6.18 11.62
C GLY A 191 14.45 5.50 10.47
N ARG A 192 13.46 4.69 10.80
CA ARG A 192 12.69 3.82 9.89
C ARG A 192 11.33 4.40 9.52
N VAL A 193 11.24 5.71 9.45
CA VAL A 193 9.98 6.37 9.11
C VAL A 193 9.72 6.19 7.63
N GLY A 194 8.57 5.65 7.30
CA GLY A 194 8.11 5.47 5.93
C GLY A 194 7.70 6.80 5.28
N TYR A 195 7.47 6.73 3.99
CA TYR A 195 6.94 7.85 3.22
C TYR A 195 5.43 8.01 3.45
N LEU A 196 4.71 6.90 3.45
CA LEU A 196 3.23 6.86 3.52
C LEU A 196 2.71 6.37 4.88
N ASP A 197 3.56 5.77 5.68
CA ASP A 197 3.24 5.22 6.99
C ASP A 197 4.32 5.62 8.01
N ILE A 198 4.05 5.34 9.28
CA ILE A 198 4.98 5.58 10.37
C ILE A 198 6.28 4.76 10.24
N GLN A 199 6.22 3.64 9.56
CA GLN A 199 7.34 2.76 9.31
C GLN A 199 7.44 2.40 7.83
N THR A 200 8.66 2.15 7.36
CA THR A 200 8.91 1.74 5.98
C THR A 200 8.14 0.48 5.59
N LEU A 201 7.97 -0.47 6.53
CA LEU A 201 7.11 -1.63 6.30
C LEU A 201 5.67 -1.26 5.94
N GLY A 202 5.15 -0.13 6.44
CA GLY A 202 3.82 0.36 6.09
C GLY A 202 3.70 0.80 4.64
N ASP A 203 4.81 1.24 4.03
CA ASP A 203 4.83 1.67 2.63
C ASP A 203 4.59 0.50 1.66
N GLU A 204 4.82 -0.75 2.07
CA GLU A 204 4.47 -1.94 1.26
C GLU A 204 3.00 -2.00 0.86
N LYS A 205 2.13 -1.38 1.64
CA LYS A 205 0.68 -1.31 1.36
C LYS A 205 0.34 -0.52 0.10
N SER A 206 1.30 0.23 -0.43
CA SER A 206 1.17 0.93 -1.71
C SER A 206 1.38 -0.01 -2.91
N LYS A 207 1.98 -1.18 -2.71
CA LYS A 207 2.28 -2.13 -3.79
C LYS A 207 1.07 -2.49 -4.66
N PRO A 208 -0.12 -2.78 -4.12
CA PRO A 208 -1.29 -3.07 -4.95
C PRO A 208 -1.61 -1.93 -5.94
N LEU A 209 -1.49 -0.67 -5.51
CA LEU A 209 -1.74 0.48 -6.39
C LEU A 209 -0.64 0.68 -7.43
N ILE A 210 0.62 0.44 -7.06
CA ILE A 210 1.74 0.48 -8.01
C ILE A 210 1.57 -0.61 -9.08
N LEU A 211 1.14 -1.80 -8.69
CA LEU A 211 0.83 -2.86 -9.64
C LEU A 211 -0.44 -2.56 -10.47
N ALA A 212 -1.45 -1.92 -9.87
CA ALA A 212 -2.62 -1.47 -10.62
C ALA A 212 -2.25 -0.48 -11.72
N TYR A 213 -1.31 0.43 -11.44
CA TYR A 213 -0.77 1.34 -12.46
C TYR A 213 -0.21 0.61 -13.68
N ASP A 214 0.53 -0.48 -13.47
CA ASP A 214 1.09 -1.27 -14.56
C ASP A 214 0.02 -1.83 -15.52
N PHE A 215 -1.10 -2.30 -14.97
CA PHE A 215 -2.24 -2.77 -15.77
C PHE A 215 -3.04 -1.62 -16.41
N LEU A 216 -3.10 -0.47 -15.75
CA LEU A 216 -3.92 0.67 -16.17
C LEU A 216 -3.18 1.64 -17.08
N TYR A 217 -1.86 1.53 -17.21
CA TYR A 217 -1.04 2.52 -17.92
C TYR A 217 -1.60 2.93 -19.29
N PRO A 218 -2.00 2.01 -20.19
CA PRO A 218 -2.59 2.39 -21.48
C PRO A 218 -3.90 3.16 -21.33
N TYR A 219 -4.74 2.76 -20.40
CA TYR A 219 -6.01 3.44 -20.10
C TYR A 219 -5.78 4.86 -19.57
N LEU A 220 -4.86 5.02 -18.62
CA LEU A 220 -4.53 6.34 -18.05
C LEU A 220 -4.01 7.30 -19.15
N GLN A 221 -3.16 6.82 -20.05
CA GLN A 221 -2.69 7.61 -21.18
C GLN A 221 -3.82 7.98 -22.14
N GLU A 222 -4.65 7.03 -22.53
CA GLU A 222 -5.78 7.25 -23.45
C GLU A 222 -6.78 8.26 -22.89
N LYS A 223 -7.06 8.19 -21.59
CA LYS A 223 -8.02 9.11 -20.93
C LYS A 223 -7.39 10.44 -20.50
N GLY A 224 -6.09 10.66 -20.76
CA GLY A 224 -5.41 11.92 -20.52
C GLY A 224 -5.06 12.22 -19.05
N TYR A 225 -4.87 11.21 -18.21
CA TYR A 225 -4.40 11.41 -16.85
C TYR A 225 -2.97 11.99 -16.83
N SER A 226 -2.71 12.90 -15.89
CA SER A 226 -1.36 13.48 -15.73
C SER A 226 -0.44 12.55 -14.96
N LEU A 227 0.46 11.86 -15.66
CA LEU A 227 1.35 10.86 -15.05
C LEU A 227 2.54 11.45 -14.29
N LYS A 228 2.72 12.77 -14.30
CA LYS A 228 3.84 13.43 -13.59
C LYS A 228 3.84 13.15 -12.09
N ASN A 229 2.69 13.19 -11.45
CA ASN A 229 2.58 12.94 -10.01
C ASN A 229 2.83 11.46 -9.67
N TYR A 230 2.50 10.55 -10.58
CA TYR A 230 2.76 9.11 -10.43
C TYR A 230 4.26 8.83 -10.32
N ASP A 231 5.05 9.34 -11.26
CA ASP A 231 6.51 9.22 -11.20
C ASP A 231 7.09 9.78 -9.89
N THR A 232 6.59 10.95 -9.46
CA THR A 232 7.04 11.57 -8.21
C THR A 232 6.75 10.68 -6.99
N VAL A 233 5.55 10.11 -6.92
CA VAL A 233 5.15 9.25 -5.79
C VAL A 233 5.93 7.95 -5.81
N PHE A 234 6.06 7.30 -6.97
CA PHE A 234 6.78 6.04 -7.10
C PHE A 234 8.27 6.22 -6.80
N GLU A 235 8.88 7.31 -7.24
CA GLU A 235 10.26 7.63 -6.89
C GLU A 235 10.45 7.81 -5.38
N ARG A 236 9.54 8.50 -4.71
CA ARG A 236 9.60 8.67 -3.25
C ARG A 236 9.43 7.33 -2.50
N VAL A 237 8.58 6.43 -2.99
CA VAL A 237 8.47 5.07 -2.46
C VAL A 237 9.79 4.32 -2.65
N ALA A 238 10.33 4.31 -3.87
CA ALA A 238 11.58 3.63 -4.17
C ALA A 238 12.76 4.20 -3.36
N TRP A 239 12.85 5.53 -3.27
CA TRP A 239 13.86 6.21 -2.45
C TRP A 239 13.75 5.81 -0.98
N THR A 240 12.56 5.91 -0.41
CA THR A 240 12.34 5.61 1.01
C THR A 240 12.72 4.18 1.34
N LEU A 241 12.28 3.23 0.52
CA LEU A 241 12.56 1.81 0.75
C LEU A 241 14.02 1.44 0.48
N SER A 242 14.72 2.17 -0.40
CA SER A 242 16.15 1.97 -0.62
C SER A 242 17.00 2.52 0.54
N PHE A 243 16.73 3.74 0.97
CA PHE A 243 17.60 4.44 1.92
C PHE A 243 17.18 4.32 3.38
N ARG A 244 15.92 4.02 3.63
CA ARG A 244 15.35 3.93 4.97
C ARG A 244 14.74 2.56 5.29
N GLY A 245 14.76 1.65 4.33
CA GLY A 245 14.26 0.30 4.49
C GLY A 245 15.00 -0.48 5.57
N PHE A 246 14.45 -1.60 5.95
CA PHE A 246 14.89 -2.35 7.11
C PHE A 246 15.60 -3.65 6.74
N ALA A 247 16.90 -3.64 6.83
CA ALA A 247 17.77 -4.73 6.40
C ALA A 247 17.83 -5.94 7.36
N THR A 248 17.30 -5.84 8.57
CA THR A 248 17.66 -6.76 9.65
C THR A 248 16.65 -7.87 9.98
N ASN A 249 15.59 -8.00 9.19
CA ASN A 249 14.59 -9.06 9.40
C ASN A 249 13.75 -9.29 8.12
N ASN A 250 12.66 -10.05 8.25
CA ASN A 250 11.72 -10.35 7.15
C ASN A 250 11.09 -9.11 6.47
N TRP A 251 11.21 -7.91 7.05
CA TRP A 251 10.76 -6.67 6.41
C TRP A 251 11.47 -6.44 5.09
N PHE A 252 12.73 -6.85 5.00
CA PHE A 252 13.47 -6.83 3.75
C PHE A 252 12.66 -7.40 2.58
N ALA A 253 12.08 -8.58 2.74
CA ALA A 253 11.36 -9.24 1.65
C ALA A 253 10.09 -8.48 1.23
N ALA A 254 9.34 -7.94 2.21
CA ALA A 254 8.14 -7.15 1.95
C ALA A 254 8.46 -5.82 1.28
N GLU A 255 9.43 -5.09 1.83
CA GLU A 255 9.87 -3.79 1.33
C GLU A 255 10.52 -3.89 -0.05
N SER A 256 11.35 -4.90 -0.28
CA SER A 256 12.05 -5.11 -1.56
C SER A 256 11.09 -5.31 -2.72
N SER A 257 10.01 -6.05 -2.53
CA SER A 257 9.03 -6.28 -3.59
C SER A 257 8.33 -4.98 -4.01
N THR A 258 8.09 -4.09 -3.05
CA THR A 258 7.49 -2.78 -3.31
C THR A 258 8.49 -1.82 -3.95
N LEU A 259 9.75 -1.84 -3.49
CA LEU A 259 10.84 -1.08 -4.10
C LEU A 259 10.99 -1.40 -5.59
N VAL A 260 11.06 -2.70 -5.91
CA VAL A 260 11.22 -3.15 -7.30
C VAL A 260 10.02 -2.75 -8.16
N ALA A 261 8.79 -2.95 -7.65
CA ALA A 261 7.60 -2.53 -8.36
C ALA A 261 7.58 -1.02 -8.62
N ALA A 262 7.90 -0.21 -7.60
CA ALA A 262 7.97 1.25 -7.75
C ALA A 262 9.06 1.68 -8.74
N ALA A 263 10.24 1.07 -8.68
CA ALA A 263 11.33 1.36 -9.61
C ALA A 263 10.95 1.02 -11.06
N LEU A 264 10.35 -0.15 -11.30
CA LEU A 264 9.90 -0.57 -12.62
C LEU A 264 8.79 0.32 -13.20
N SER A 265 8.00 0.96 -12.34
CA SER A 265 6.93 1.87 -12.75
C SER A 265 7.41 3.28 -13.15
N LEU A 266 8.68 3.63 -12.89
CA LEU A 266 9.23 4.93 -13.25
C LEU A 266 9.37 5.09 -14.77
N SER A 267 8.93 6.23 -15.30
CA SER A 267 9.10 6.59 -16.71
C SER A 267 10.55 6.91 -17.04
N ASP A 268 11.28 7.55 -16.11
CA ASP A 268 12.70 7.89 -16.26
C ASP A 268 13.58 6.63 -16.15
N LYS A 269 14.21 6.27 -17.28
CA LYS A 269 15.09 5.10 -17.35
C LYS A 269 16.28 5.20 -16.41
N ALA A 270 16.88 6.38 -16.25
CA ALA A 270 18.07 6.53 -15.42
C ALA A 270 17.72 6.34 -13.93
N LYS A 271 16.61 6.86 -13.49
CA LYS A 271 16.09 6.64 -12.13
C LYS A 271 15.73 5.17 -11.89
N ARG A 272 15.03 4.56 -12.84
CA ARG A 272 14.70 3.13 -12.78
C ARG A 272 15.96 2.28 -12.66
N ASP A 273 16.95 2.50 -13.53
CA ASP A 273 18.20 1.76 -13.51
C ASP A 273 19.01 1.99 -12.22
N TYR A 274 18.92 3.18 -11.63
CA TYR A 274 19.56 3.51 -10.36
C TYR A 274 19.00 2.67 -9.22
N TYR A 275 17.66 2.64 -9.04
CA TYR A 275 17.05 1.87 -7.94
C TYR A 275 17.16 0.36 -8.16
N LEU A 276 17.01 -0.12 -9.37
CA LEU A 276 17.22 -1.54 -9.70
C LEU A 276 18.70 -1.92 -9.54
N GLY A 277 19.62 -1.02 -9.92
CA GLY A 277 21.06 -1.20 -9.71
C GLY A 277 21.41 -1.27 -8.23
N PHE A 278 20.82 -0.41 -7.40
CA PHE A 278 20.95 -0.47 -5.94
C PHE A 278 20.52 -1.84 -5.42
N TYR A 279 19.33 -2.31 -5.80
CA TYR A 279 18.78 -3.55 -5.27
C TYR A 279 19.49 -4.82 -5.80
N LEU A 280 19.83 -4.83 -7.09
CA LEU A 280 20.36 -6.05 -7.75
C LEU A 280 21.88 -6.16 -7.70
N LYS A 281 22.61 -5.04 -7.65
CA LYS A 281 24.07 -5.03 -7.86
C LYS A 281 24.86 -4.46 -6.68
N ASN A 282 24.22 -3.69 -5.81
CA ASN A 282 24.92 -3.01 -4.74
C ASN A 282 25.13 -3.94 -3.55
N ASP A 283 26.40 -4.15 -3.16
CA ASP A 283 26.77 -4.93 -1.96
C ASP A 283 26.84 -4.07 -0.69
N THR A 284 26.53 -2.79 -0.79
CA THR A 284 26.69 -1.87 0.34
C THR A 284 25.54 -2.01 1.31
N VAL A 285 25.82 -2.49 2.49
CA VAL A 285 24.91 -2.37 3.64
C VAL A 285 25.08 -0.98 4.18
N SER A 286 24.09 -0.12 4.02
CA SER A 286 24.13 1.18 4.63
C SER A 286 23.76 1.10 6.12
N ASN A 287 24.61 1.55 6.97
CA ASN A 287 24.42 2.08 8.33
C ASN A 287 23.31 1.51 9.26
N GLY A 288 22.84 0.29 9.07
CA GLY A 288 21.86 -0.35 9.96
C GLY A 288 20.40 0.15 9.81
N CYS A 289 20.17 1.16 8.99
CA CYS A 289 18.82 1.64 8.66
C CYS A 289 18.53 1.61 7.15
N GLY A 290 19.48 1.27 6.31
CA GLY A 290 19.28 1.16 4.86
C GLY A 290 18.86 -0.24 4.44
N GLN A 291 18.22 -0.32 3.28
CA GLN A 291 17.85 -1.59 2.69
C GLN A 291 19.10 -2.38 2.27
N LEU A 292 18.98 -3.70 2.29
CA LEU A 292 19.97 -4.60 1.69
C LEU A 292 19.74 -4.72 0.18
N SER A 293 20.83 -4.92 -0.55
CA SER A 293 20.74 -5.48 -1.89
C SER A 293 20.37 -6.97 -1.82
N LEU A 294 19.77 -7.49 -2.87
CA LEU A 294 19.42 -8.91 -2.96
C LEU A 294 20.64 -9.84 -2.76
N PRO A 295 21.82 -9.58 -3.38
CA PRO A 295 23.00 -10.40 -3.13
C PRO A 295 23.48 -10.37 -1.68
N SER A 296 23.42 -9.20 -1.03
CA SER A 296 23.79 -9.07 0.39
C SER A 296 22.79 -9.79 1.30
N ALA A 297 21.51 -9.68 1.03
CA ALA A 297 20.47 -10.41 1.76
C ALA A 297 20.64 -11.92 1.61
N ALA A 298 20.94 -12.41 0.42
CA ALA A 298 21.17 -13.82 0.17
C ALA A 298 22.36 -14.37 0.99
N LYS A 299 23.41 -13.59 1.15
CA LYS A 299 24.59 -13.98 1.96
C LYS A 299 24.31 -13.99 3.47
N ILE A 300 23.51 -13.04 3.93
CA ILE A 300 23.28 -12.82 5.37
C ILE A 300 22.14 -13.69 5.90
N TRP A 301 21.05 -13.75 5.14
CA TRP A 301 19.77 -14.29 5.61
C TRP A 301 19.51 -15.73 5.23
N PHE A 302 20.32 -16.33 4.37
CA PHE A 302 20.19 -17.74 4.02
C PHE A 302 21.36 -18.56 4.58
N THR A 303 21.05 -19.78 5.01
CA THR A 303 22.05 -20.78 5.29
C THR A 303 22.57 -21.37 3.98
N PRO A 304 23.74 -22.07 3.97
CA PRO A 304 24.23 -22.72 2.76
C PRO A 304 23.27 -23.74 2.14
N ASP A 305 22.38 -24.30 2.95
CA ASP A 305 21.32 -25.23 2.53
C ASP A 305 19.99 -24.53 2.19
N GLY A 306 19.98 -23.18 2.13
CA GLY A 306 18.85 -22.40 1.64
C GLY A 306 17.77 -22.04 2.66
N HIS A 307 17.97 -22.35 3.94
CA HIS A 307 17.03 -21.95 4.99
C HIS A 307 17.17 -20.46 5.33
N TRP A 308 16.04 -19.82 5.57
CA TRP A 308 15.99 -18.43 6.04
C TRP A 308 16.44 -18.32 7.50
N LYS A 309 17.34 -17.38 7.77
CA LYS A 309 17.79 -17.03 9.12
C LYS A 309 17.11 -15.75 9.57
N GLU A 310 16.13 -15.84 10.42
CA GLU A 310 15.55 -14.65 11.02
C GLU A 310 16.10 -14.45 12.45
N PRO A 311 16.76 -13.31 12.74
CA PRO A 311 17.15 -13.00 14.10
C PRO A 311 15.91 -12.60 14.90
N GLY A 312 15.66 -13.26 16.00
CA GLY A 312 14.63 -12.83 16.96
C GLY A 312 13.51 -13.79 17.26
N GLY A 313 13.69 -15.08 17.07
CA GLY A 313 12.85 -16.09 17.72
C GLY A 313 11.53 -16.46 17.03
N TYR A 314 11.41 -16.22 15.74
CA TYR A 314 10.31 -16.80 14.94
C TYR A 314 10.55 -18.27 14.53
N HIS A 315 11.58 -18.87 15.08
CA HIS A 315 11.93 -20.28 14.87
C HIS A 315 11.41 -21.13 16.03
N ASN A 316 10.10 -21.18 16.22
CA ASN A 316 9.50 -22.18 17.09
C ASN A 316 8.33 -22.84 16.35
#